data_5cb3050a7de1dceed4fef72a24f9d228
#
_entry.id   5cb3050a7de1dceed4fef72a24f9d228
#
_cell.length_a   1.000
_cell.length_b   1.000
_cell.length_c   1.000
_cell.angle_alpha   90.00
_cell.angle_beta   90.00
_cell.angle_gamma   90.00
#
_symmetry.space_group_name_H-M   'P 1'
#
loop_
_entity.id
_entity.type
_entity.pdbx_description
1 polymer ?
#
loop_
_entity_poly.entity_id
_entity_poly.type
_entity_poly.pdbx_seq_one_letter_code
_entity_poly.pdbx_strand_id
1 'polypeptide(L)'
;MPLSEVVEAAVQACEPFIGQRRHALSLALPAEALVLHVDPTRMTQVVANLLHNAAKYTPPGGRIILTASRQGEELVLAVRDNGVGLRPDMLQRVFELFVQVDPGNDRAQGGLGLGLTLVRSLVEMHGGRVYAHSEGLAQGSEFTVRLPLPPDVAPRRDLPSLLKSAATLSLQPLHILLVEDNQDIRETLKDLLELHGHRVEEASDGRAAVELVLSQRPQVALVDIGLPELDGYKVAQLVRASAGGDVTRLVALTGYGHPEDRRRALEAGFDAHLVKPVSSEDLSLVLKKLTTAV
;
A
#
# COMPACT_ATOMS: atom_id res chain seq x y z
N MET A 1 16.33 -15.74 -6.93
CA MET A 1 16.57 -14.65 -7.88
C MET A 1 17.68 -13.75 -7.37
N PRO A 2 18.61 -13.31 -8.21
CA PRO A 2 19.65 -12.36 -7.82
C PRO A 2 19.08 -11.00 -7.40
N LEU A 3 19.61 -10.43 -6.33
CA LEU A 3 19.23 -9.08 -5.87
C LEU A 3 19.48 -8.01 -6.96
N SER A 4 20.56 -8.15 -7.73
CA SER A 4 20.90 -7.22 -8.81
C SER A 4 19.79 -7.07 -9.84
N GLU A 5 19.14 -8.17 -10.23
CA GLU A 5 18.02 -8.14 -11.19
C GLU A 5 16.81 -7.36 -10.67
N VAL A 6 16.49 -7.52 -9.37
CA VAL A 6 15.41 -6.76 -8.71
C VAL A 6 15.73 -5.27 -8.71
N VAL A 7 16.97 -4.93 -8.32
CA VAL A 7 17.40 -3.51 -8.23
C VAL A 7 17.46 -2.87 -9.60
N GLU A 8 18.02 -3.56 -10.62
CA GLU A 8 18.08 -3.07 -11.99
C GLU A 8 16.68 -2.79 -12.57
N ALA A 9 15.75 -3.73 -12.41
CA ALA A 9 14.38 -3.56 -12.87
C ALA A 9 13.68 -2.36 -12.18
N ALA A 10 13.86 -2.20 -10.86
CA ALA A 10 13.30 -1.10 -10.11
C ALA A 10 13.90 0.26 -10.50
N VAL A 11 15.21 0.31 -10.69
CA VAL A 11 15.92 1.53 -11.16
C VAL A 11 15.42 1.91 -12.56
N GLN A 12 15.33 0.96 -13.48
CA GLN A 12 14.82 1.20 -14.84
C GLN A 12 13.40 1.76 -14.82
N ALA A 13 12.52 1.25 -13.96
CA ALA A 13 11.17 1.75 -13.80
C ALA A 13 11.11 3.19 -13.28
N CYS A 14 12.07 3.59 -12.41
CA CYS A 14 12.10 4.92 -11.79
C CYS A 14 12.97 5.94 -12.55
N GLU A 15 13.80 5.51 -13.50
CA GLU A 15 14.76 6.35 -14.23
C GLU A 15 14.11 7.61 -14.87
N PRO A 16 12.95 7.52 -15.55
CA PRO A 16 12.31 8.70 -16.14
C PRO A 16 12.00 9.78 -15.10
N PHE A 17 11.49 9.38 -13.93
CA PHE A 17 11.11 10.29 -12.86
C PHE A 17 12.32 10.89 -12.14
N ILE A 18 13.34 10.08 -11.85
CA ILE A 18 14.62 10.49 -11.26
C ILE A 18 15.34 11.48 -12.21
N GLY A 19 15.37 11.18 -13.51
CA GLY A 19 15.99 12.00 -14.54
C GLY A 19 15.26 13.33 -14.75
N GLN A 20 13.93 13.34 -14.80
CA GLN A 20 13.12 14.55 -14.91
C GLN A 20 13.43 15.53 -13.78
N ARG A 21 13.65 15.04 -12.56
CA ARG A 21 13.99 15.83 -11.40
C ARG A 21 15.50 16.08 -11.21
N ARG A 22 16.34 15.55 -12.11
CA ARG A 22 17.80 15.66 -12.11
C ARG A 22 18.47 15.18 -10.82
N HIS A 23 17.92 14.13 -10.19
CA HIS A 23 18.52 13.55 -9.00
C HIS A 23 19.76 12.74 -9.34
N ALA A 24 20.76 12.79 -8.45
CA ALA A 24 21.92 11.90 -8.50
C ALA A 24 21.59 10.60 -7.76
N LEU A 25 21.39 9.50 -8.51
CA LEU A 25 21.21 8.16 -7.94
C LEU A 25 22.57 7.46 -7.84
N SER A 26 22.89 6.92 -6.66
CA SER A 26 24.06 6.08 -6.42
C SER A 26 23.64 4.71 -5.91
N LEU A 27 24.26 3.65 -6.45
CA LEU A 27 24.01 2.28 -6.05
C LEU A 27 25.26 1.70 -5.39
N ALA A 28 25.11 1.14 -4.19
CA ALA A 28 26.17 0.42 -3.49
C ALA A 28 25.67 -0.99 -3.14
N LEU A 29 25.85 -1.90 -4.08
CA LEU A 29 25.48 -3.31 -3.95
C LEU A 29 26.73 -4.14 -3.54
N PRO A 30 26.53 -5.24 -2.79
CA PRO A 30 27.63 -6.12 -2.45
C PRO A 30 28.20 -6.78 -3.70
N ALA A 31 29.52 -7.01 -3.73
CA ALA A 31 30.20 -7.75 -4.80
C ALA A 31 29.77 -9.23 -4.86
N GLU A 32 29.31 -9.76 -3.74
CA GLU A 32 28.73 -11.09 -3.62
C GLU A 32 27.33 -11.14 -4.22
N ALA A 33 27.05 -12.13 -5.07
CA ALA A 33 25.72 -12.32 -5.63
C ALA A 33 24.76 -12.84 -4.55
N LEU A 34 23.94 -11.96 -4.01
CA LEU A 34 22.90 -12.34 -3.06
C LEU A 34 21.68 -12.89 -3.81
N VAL A 35 21.29 -14.11 -3.46
CA VAL A 35 20.11 -14.79 -4.03
C VAL A 35 18.96 -14.70 -3.02
N LEU A 36 17.82 -14.16 -3.46
CA LEU A 36 16.62 -14.01 -2.65
C LEU A 36 15.60 -15.11 -2.97
N HIS A 37 14.88 -15.54 -1.94
CA HIS A 37 13.70 -16.40 -2.06
C HIS A 37 12.43 -15.56 -1.92
N VAL A 38 12.15 -14.76 -2.93
CA VAL A 38 11.06 -13.79 -2.95
C VAL A 38 10.32 -13.85 -4.29
N ASP A 39 9.12 -13.31 -4.34
CA ASP A 39 8.45 -12.99 -5.60
C ASP A 39 9.19 -11.84 -6.28
N PRO A 40 9.73 -12.04 -7.49
CA PRO A 40 10.53 -11.03 -8.18
C PRO A 40 9.76 -9.74 -8.47
N THR A 41 8.54 -9.87 -8.95
CA THR A 41 7.68 -8.75 -9.32
C THR A 41 7.35 -7.90 -8.10
N ARG A 42 6.98 -8.55 -7.00
CA ARG A 42 6.63 -7.87 -5.75
C ARG A 42 7.85 -7.21 -5.11
N MET A 43 9.01 -7.83 -5.18
CA MET A 43 10.22 -7.21 -4.63
C MET A 43 10.72 -6.04 -5.49
N THR A 44 10.60 -6.14 -6.81
CA THR A 44 10.83 -4.99 -7.71
C THR A 44 9.90 -3.83 -7.37
N GLN A 45 8.62 -4.11 -7.10
CA GLN A 45 7.64 -3.11 -6.68
C GLN A 45 8.02 -2.44 -5.34
N VAL A 46 8.52 -3.21 -4.37
CA VAL A 46 9.05 -2.66 -3.09
C VAL A 46 10.16 -1.65 -3.35
N VAL A 47 11.18 -2.05 -4.11
CA VAL A 47 12.35 -1.17 -4.37
C VAL A 47 11.95 0.04 -5.21
N ALA A 48 11.09 -0.13 -6.22
CA ALA A 48 10.59 0.96 -7.05
C ALA A 48 9.79 1.99 -6.21
N ASN A 49 8.90 1.54 -5.32
CA ASN A 49 8.16 2.43 -4.43
C ASN A 49 9.08 3.24 -3.50
N LEU A 50 10.12 2.62 -2.95
CA LEU A 50 11.11 3.34 -2.13
C LEU A 50 11.89 4.37 -2.93
N LEU A 51 12.35 4.02 -4.14
CA LEU A 51 13.06 4.94 -5.03
C LEU A 51 12.17 6.09 -5.50
N HIS A 52 10.92 5.80 -5.86
CA HIS A 52 9.94 6.80 -6.26
C HIS A 52 9.65 7.79 -5.12
N ASN A 53 9.47 7.30 -3.89
CA ASN A 53 9.28 8.14 -2.72
C ASN A 53 10.52 9.03 -2.47
N ALA A 54 11.72 8.46 -2.50
CA ALA A 54 12.95 9.24 -2.36
C ALA A 54 13.04 10.35 -3.42
N ALA A 55 12.77 10.04 -4.69
CA ALA A 55 12.79 11.02 -5.77
C ALA A 55 11.71 12.08 -5.65
N LYS A 56 10.53 11.72 -5.12
CA LYS A 56 9.42 12.64 -4.93
C LYS A 56 9.67 13.66 -3.84
N TYR A 57 10.15 13.21 -2.68
CA TYR A 57 10.33 14.04 -1.49
C TYR A 57 11.73 14.69 -1.40
N THR A 58 12.54 14.48 -2.39
CA THR A 58 13.84 15.18 -2.55
C THR A 58 13.67 16.37 -3.48
N PRO A 59 14.15 17.57 -3.10
CA PRO A 59 14.19 18.73 -4.00
C PRO A 59 14.98 18.43 -5.27
N PRO A 60 14.59 19.01 -6.44
CA PRO A 60 15.29 18.78 -7.70
C PRO A 60 16.82 18.96 -7.59
N GLY A 61 17.59 18.05 -8.20
CA GLY A 61 19.05 18.03 -8.11
C GLY A 61 19.59 17.37 -6.84
N GLY A 62 18.74 16.80 -5.98
CA GLY A 62 19.16 16.12 -4.76
C GLY A 62 19.80 14.76 -5.02
N ARG A 63 20.15 14.06 -3.93
CA ARG A 63 20.86 12.78 -3.95
C ARG A 63 20.01 11.67 -3.36
N ILE A 64 20.07 10.53 -4.03
CA ILE A 64 19.42 9.28 -3.60
C ILE A 64 20.49 8.20 -3.59
N ILE A 65 20.57 7.42 -2.52
CA ILE A 65 21.55 6.35 -2.38
C ILE A 65 20.78 5.07 -2.05
N LEU A 66 20.91 4.04 -2.88
CA LEU A 66 20.46 2.71 -2.60
C LEU A 66 21.65 1.87 -2.20
N THR A 67 21.60 1.29 -1.01
CA THR A 67 22.61 0.37 -0.51
C THR A 67 21.99 -0.99 -0.24
N ALA A 68 22.77 -2.04 -0.43
CA ALA A 68 22.40 -3.36 0.02
C ALA A 68 23.59 -4.09 0.61
N SER A 69 23.37 -4.87 1.67
CA SER A 69 24.40 -5.65 2.32
C SER A 69 23.81 -6.89 2.98
N ARG A 70 24.65 -7.92 3.15
CA ARG A 70 24.33 -9.08 4.00
C ARG A 70 24.73 -8.76 5.44
N GLN A 71 23.78 -8.93 6.36
CA GLN A 71 24.03 -8.84 7.80
C GLN A 71 23.58 -10.15 8.46
N GLY A 72 24.54 -11.08 8.64
CA GLY A 72 24.21 -12.42 9.12
C GLY A 72 23.33 -13.20 8.14
N GLU A 73 22.15 -13.59 8.57
CA GLU A 73 21.16 -14.30 7.75
C GLU A 73 20.11 -13.37 7.12
N GLU A 74 20.35 -12.07 7.14
CA GLU A 74 19.44 -11.09 6.54
C GLU A 74 20.12 -10.30 5.41
N LEU A 75 19.33 -10.02 4.36
CA LEU A 75 19.58 -8.90 3.46
C LEU A 75 19.12 -7.63 4.16
N VAL A 76 19.95 -6.60 4.16
CA VAL A 76 19.60 -5.22 4.54
C VAL A 76 19.71 -4.36 3.28
N LEU A 77 18.57 -3.87 2.79
CA LEU A 77 18.49 -2.94 1.68
C LEU A 77 17.99 -1.60 2.22
N ALA A 78 18.69 -0.51 1.93
CA ALA A 78 18.31 0.82 2.37
C ALA A 78 18.29 1.81 1.21
N VAL A 79 17.25 2.64 1.17
CA VAL A 79 17.15 3.80 0.27
C VAL A 79 17.19 5.05 1.12
N ARG A 80 18.24 5.86 0.94
CA ARG A 80 18.46 7.11 1.63
C ARG A 80 18.38 8.28 0.66
N ASP A 81 17.74 9.34 1.08
CA ASP A 81 17.63 10.60 0.38
C ASP A 81 18.12 11.78 1.24
N ASN A 82 18.36 12.92 0.60
CA ASN A 82 18.64 14.19 1.27
C ASN A 82 17.49 15.19 1.13
N GLY A 83 16.26 14.70 1.18
CA GLY A 83 15.05 15.45 0.98
C GLY A 83 14.49 16.14 2.22
N VAL A 84 13.18 16.30 2.24
CA VAL A 84 12.47 17.07 3.27
C VAL A 84 12.54 16.46 4.67
N GLY A 85 12.90 15.18 4.79
CA GLY A 85 12.96 14.46 6.06
C GLY A 85 11.59 14.20 6.70
N LEU A 86 11.60 13.56 7.86
CA LEU A 86 10.40 13.16 8.59
C LEU A 86 10.41 13.69 10.01
N ARG A 87 9.26 14.10 10.52
CA ARG A 87 9.08 14.39 11.94
C ARG A 87 9.07 13.09 12.75
N PRO A 88 9.51 13.09 14.02
CA PRO A 88 9.57 11.89 14.84
C PRO A 88 8.22 11.15 14.98
N ASP A 89 7.11 11.90 15.06
CA ASP A 89 5.76 11.35 15.15
C ASP A 89 5.29 10.64 13.85
N MET A 90 5.97 10.91 12.74
CA MET A 90 5.64 10.32 11.44
C MET A 90 6.39 9.02 11.16
N LEU A 91 7.50 8.72 11.83
CA LEU A 91 8.36 7.57 11.51
C LEU A 91 7.65 6.22 11.51
N GLN A 92 6.65 6.04 12.36
CA GLN A 92 5.83 4.83 12.37
C GLN A 92 4.60 4.95 11.46
N ARG A 93 4.04 6.16 11.40
CA ARG A 93 2.79 6.41 10.68
C ARG A 93 2.93 6.48 9.18
N VAL A 94 4.13 6.73 8.63
CA VAL A 94 4.35 6.76 7.17
C VAL A 94 4.02 5.45 6.45
N PHE A 95 3.85 4.35 7.19
CA PHE A 95 3.43 3.05 6.67
C PHE A 95 1.92 2.80 6.78
N GLU A 96 1.15 3.73 7.36
CA GLU A 96 -0.31 3.67 7.41
C GLU A 96 -0.90 4.15 6.09
N LEU A 97 -2.07 3.62 5.71
CA LEU A 97 -2.77 4.02 4.48
C LEU A 97 -3.17 5.50 4.53
N PHE A 98 -2.94 6.22 3.42
CA PHE A 98 -3.32 7.63 3.25
C PHE A 98 -2.56 8.63 4.14
N VAL A 99 -1.49 8.24 4.81
CA VAL A 99 -0.64 9.17 5.55
C VAL A 99 0.27 9.95 4.61
N GLN A 100 0.22 11.27 4.72
CA GLN A 100 1.09 12.21 3.99
C GLN A 100 1.87 13.05 4.98
N VAL A 101 3.14 13.35 4.64
CA VAL A 101 4.05 14.12 5.53
C VAL A 101 3.70 15.60 5.59
N ASP A 102 3.04 16.14 4.55
CA ASP A 102 2.63 17.55 4.52
C ASP A 102 1.38 17.75 3.63
N PRO A 103 0.25 18.24 4.19
CA PRO A 103 -0.92 18.63 3.39
C PRO A 103 -0.79 20.05 2.82
N GLY A 104 0.46 20.56 2.67
CA GLY A 104 0.74 21.89 2.12
C GLY A 104 0.31 22.05 0.67
N ASN A 105 -0.13 23.24 0.33
CA ASN A 105 -0.75 23.85 -0.84
C ASN A 105 -0.58 23.26 -2.26
N ASP A 106 0.22 22.21 -2.50
CA ASP A 106 0.36 21.57 -3.80
C ASP A 106 -0.34 20.20 -3.83
N ARG A 107 -1.68 20.25 -3.84
CA ARG A 107 -2.54 19.07 -4.09
C ARG A 107 -2.21 18.36 -5.42
N ALA A 108 -1.45 18.98 -6.30
CA ALA A 108 -1.08 18.45 -7.62
C ALA A 108 0.17 17.54 -7.62
N GLN A 109 0.96 17.48 -6.54
CA GLN A 109 2.17 16.64 -6.45
C GLN A 109 2.21 15.71 -5.21
N GLY A 110 1.17 15.73 -4.37
CA GLY A 110 1.05 14.86 -3.21
C GLY A 110 0.73 13.43 -3.63
N GLY A 111 1.63 12.46 -3.39
CA GLY A 111 1.28 11.03 -3.51
C GLY A 111 0.37 10.63 -2.36
N LEU A 112 -0.34 9.58 -2.59
CA LEU A 112 -1.55 9.21 -1.85
C LEU A 112 -1.29 8.53 -0.50
N GLY A 113 -0.02 8.44 -0.05
CA GLY A 113 0.33 7.78 1.20
C GLY A 113 0.12 6.25 1.17
N LEU A 114 0.11 5.63 -0.01
CA LEU A 114 -0.17 4.20 -0.17
C LEU A 114 1.07 3.37 -0.49
N GLY A 115 2.08 3.97 -1.13
CA GLY A 115 3.27 3.25 -1.58
C GLY A 115 4.06 2.60 -0.44
N LEU A 116 4.20 3.27 0.70
CA LEU A 116 4.92 2.72 1.86
C LEU A 116 4.11 1.66 2.61
N THR A 117 2.79 1.75 2.63
CA THR A 117 1.93 0.70 3.18
C THR A 117 2.05 -0.58 2.37
N LEU A 118 2.04 -0.45 1.04
CA LEU A 118 2.27 -1.60 0.15
C LEU A 118 3.68 -2.19 0.35
N VAL A 119 4.71 -1.34 0.48
CA VAL A 119 6.07 -1.79 0.82
C VAL A 119 6.07 -2.63 2.10
N ARG A 120 5.42 -2.15 3.17
CA ARG A 120 5.34 -2.88 4.45
C ARG A 120 4.66 -4.23 4.28
N SER A 121 3.48 -4.26 3.65
CA SER A 121 2.73 -5.51 3.42
C SER A 121 3.53 -6.52 2.59
N LEU A 122 4.15 -6.07 1.49
CA LEU A 122 4.97 -6.94 0.65
C LEU A 122 6.19 -7.49 1.39
N VAL A 123 6.90 -6.66 2.15
CA VAL A 123 8.08 -7.07 2.92
C VAL A 123 7.68 -8.08 4.01
N GLU A 124 6.61 -7.83 4.76
CA GLU A 124 6.10 -8.71 5.81
C GLU A 124 5.66 -10.08 5.26
N MET A 125 5.03 -10.11 4.07
CA MET A 125 4.68 -11.38 3.38
C MET A 125 5.89 -12.23 3.01
N HIS A 126 7.04 -11.59 2.81
CA HIS A 126 8.31 -12.29 2.58
C HIS A 126 9.10 -12.57 3.87
N GLY A 127 8.43 -12.45 5.04
CA GLY A 127 9.05 -12.70 6.36
C GLY A 127 10.03 -11.62 6.80
N GLY A 128 10.02 -10.46 6.13
CA GLY A 128 10.90 -9.35 6.41
C GLY A 128 10.29 -8.26 7.29
N ARG A 129 11.00 -7.14 7.41
CA ARG A 129 10.57 -5.94 8.14
C ARG A 129 11.07 -4.69 7.43
N VAL A 130 10.31 -3.60 7.54
CA VAL A 130 10.69 -2.28 7.01
C VAL A 130 10.71 -1.25 8.13
N TYR A 131 11.66 -0.33 8.05
CA TYR A 131 11.87 0.74 9.02
C TYR A 131 12.06 2.08 8.29
N ALA A 132 11.63 3.17 8.93
CA ALA A 132 11.92 4.53 8.51
C ALA A 132 12.80 5.21 9.57
N HIS A 133 13.79 5.96 9.12
CA HIS A 133 14.65 6.79 9.94
C HIS A 133 14.80 8.18 9.34
N SER A 134 14.84 9.21 10.17
CA SER A 134 15.16 10.58 9.78
C SER A 134 15.66 11.34 11.01
N GLU A 135 16.65 12.18 10.81
CA GLU A 135 17.16 13.09 11.86
C GLU A 135 16.28 14.34 12.05
N GLY A 136 15.22 14.48 11.24
CA GLY A 136 14.28 15.57 11.31
C GLY A 136 14.05 16.24 9.96
N LEU A 137 13.32 17.36 9.99
CA LEU A 137 12.98 18.10 8.77
C LEU A 137 14.25 18.66 8.10
N ALA A 138 14.28 18.63 6.77
CA ALA A 138 15.38 19.01 5.91
C ALA A 138 16.69 18.20 6.12
N GLN A 139 16.63 17.04 6.80
CA GLN A 139 17.77 16.14 6.99
C GLN A 139 17.70 14.89 6.11
N GLY A 140 16.67 14.79 5.26
CA GLY A 140 16.41 13.59 4.46
C GLY A 140 15.81 12.45 5.26
N SER A 141 15.62 11.33 4.59
CA SER A 141 15.10 10.11 5.19
C SER A 141 15.85 8.87 4.71
N GLU A 142 15.72 7.79 5.46
CA GLU A 142 16.24 6.48 5.12
C GLU A 142 15.17 5.42 5.39
N PHE A 143 14.84 4.65 4.37
CA PHE A 143 13.95 3.51 4.48
C PHE A 143 14.75 2.21 4.35
N THR A 144 14.71 1.38 5.37
CA THR A 144 15.49 0.14 5.46
C THR A 144 14.58 -1.07 5.44
N VAL A 145 14.78 -1.96 4.48
CA VAL A 145 14.12 -3.26 4.35
C VAL A 145 15.09 -4.35 4.83
N ARG A 146 14.61 -5.24 5.69
CA ARG A 146 15.32 -6.44 6.12
C ARG A 146 14.54 -7.67 5.65
N LEU A 147 15.22 -8.57 4.95
CA LEU A 147 14.64 -9.82 4.44
C LEU A 147 15.50 -11.00 4.85
N PRO A 148 14.91 -12.12 5.26
CA PRO A 148 15.69 -13.32 5.53
C PRO A 148 16.37 -13.83 4.25
N LEU A 149 17.65 -14.16 4.38
CA LEU A 149 18.39 -14.87 3.33
C LEU A 149 18.29 -16.37 3.58
N PRO A 150 18.21 -17.18 2.52
CA PRO A 150 18.30 -18.62 2.69
C PRO A 150 19.63 -18.96 3.38
N PRO A 151 19.65 -19.93 4.29
CA PRO A 151 20.90 -20.38 4.88
C PRO A 151 21.85 -20.87 3.75
N ASP A 152 23.13 -20.59 3.92
CA ASP A 152 24.21 -20.96 2.99
C ASP A 152 24.35 -22.49 2.89
N VAL A 153 23.40 -23.14 2.25
CA VAL A 153 23.41 -24.60 2.02
C VAL A 153 23.48 -24.83 0.52
N ALA A 154 24.55 -25.51 0.11
CA ALA A 154 24.69 -26.07 -1.23
C ALA A 154 23.38 -26.72 -1.71
N PRO A 155 23.10 -26.78 -3.04
CA PRO A 155 21.79 -27.06 -3.59
C PRO A 155 21.25 -28.41 -3.09
N ARG A 156 20.44 -28.39 -2.06
CA ARG A 156 19.56 -29.51 -1.72
C ARG A 156 18.30 -29.40 -2.57
N ARG A 157 18.19 -30.30 -3.51
CA ARG A 157 16.92 -30.69 -4.13
C ARG A 157 15.98 -31.13 -2.97
N ASP A 158 14.73 -30.72 -3.14
CA ASP A 158 13.59 -31.16 -2.33
C ASP A 158 13.44 -30.51 -0.94
N LEU A 159 12.75 -29.39 -0.89
CA LEU A 159 12.05 -28.94 0.32
C LEU A 159 10.54 -28.95 0.07
N PRO A 160 9.81 -29.89 0.67
CA PRO A 160 8.37 -29.77 0.74
C PRO A 160 8.01 -28.65 1.73
N SER A 161 7.26 -27.69 1.22
CA SER A 161 6.21 -27.02 2.00
C SER A 161 6.52 -26.63 3.46
N LEU A 162 7.39 -25.64 3.69
CA LEU A 162 7.43 -24.90 4.96
C LEU A 162 6.88 -23.47 4.85
N LEU A 163 6.14 -23.17 3.80
CA LEU A 163 5.37 -21.91 3.66
C LEU A 163 4.04 -21.94 4.40
N LYS A 164 3.93 -22.77 5.44
CA LYS A 164 2.73 -22.84 6.29
C LYS A 164 3.04 -22.46 7.72
N SER A 165 3.54 -21.28 8.00
CA SER A 165 3.49 -20.74 9.37
C SER A 165 3.78 -19.22 9.45
N ALA A 166 3.23 -18.44 8.58
CA ALA A 166 2.75 -17.13 9.00
C ALA A 166 1.24 -17.31 9.10
N ALA A 167 0.74 -17.45 10.31
CA ALA A 167 -0.70 -17.39 10.56
C ALA A 167 -1.17 -15.96 10.35
N THR A 168 -1.08 -15.49 9.14
CA THR A 168 -1.97 -14.46 8.61
C THR A 168 -3.34 -15.05 8.77
N LEU A 169 -4.18 -14.43 9.58
CA LEU A 169 -5.59 -14.74 9.72
C LEU A 169 -6.17 -14.77 8.30
N SER A 170 -6.21 -15.96 7.70
CA SER A 170 -6.70 -16.11 6.33
C SER A 170 -8.19 -15.83 6.36
N LEU A 171 -8.54 -14.60 6.03
CA LEU A 171 -9.90 -14.27 5.62
C LEU A 171 -10.23 -15.16 4.43
N GLN A 172 -11.44 -15.70 4.39
CA GLN A 172 -11.94 -16.33 3.17
C GLN A 172 -11.84 -15.29 2.04
N PRO A 173 -11.41 -15.70 0.83
CA PRO A 173 -11.40 -14.81 -0.31
C PRO A 173 -12.74 -14.13 -0.48
N LEU A 174 -12.76 -12.80 -0.49
CA LEU A 174 -13.96 -11.98 -0.66
C LEU A 174 -13.99 -11.40 -2.05
N HIS A 175 -15.22 -11.24 -2.58
CA HIS A 175 -15.48 -10.41 -3.74
C HIS A 175 -15.75 -8.98 -3.25
N ILE A 176 -14.84 -8.05 -3.56
CA ILE A 176 -14.84 -6.66 -3.10
C ILE A 176 -15.00 -5.74 -4.30
N LEU A 177 -15.90 -4.77 -4.21
CA LEU A 177 -15.93 -3.62 -5.10
C LEU A 177 -15.21 -2.46 -4.43
N LEU A 178 -14.22 -1.90 -5.09
CA LEU A 178 -13.49 -0.72 -4.66
C LEU A 178 -13.93 0.48 -5.48
N VAL A 179 -14.44 1.52 -4.81
CA VAL A 179 -14.93 2.75 -5.45
C VAL A 179 -14.08 3.93 -4.98
N GLU A 180 -13.29 4.48 -5.89
CA GLU A 180 -12.35 5.57 -5.64
C GLU A 180 -12.12 6.30 -6.97
N ASP A 181 -12.25 7.62 -7.02
CA ASP A 181 -12.10 8.41 -8.25
C ASP A 181 -10.63 8.58 -8.64
N ASN A 182 -9.73 8.62 -7.67
CA ASN A 182 -8.32 8.72 -7.94
C ASN A 182 -7.73 7.37 -8.38
N GLN A 183 -7.20 7.32 -9.61
CA GLN A 183 -6.66 6.10 -10.22
C GLN A 183 -5.52 5.49 -9.39
N ASP A 184 -4.56 6.30 -8.91
CA ASP A 184 -3.40 5.78 -8.19
C ASP A 184 -3.81 5.18 -6.84
N ILE A 185 -4.81 5.79 -6.14
CA ILE A 185 -5.38 5.22 -4.90
C ILE A 185 -6.05 3.90 -5.21
N ARG A 186 -6.88 3.89 -6.24
CA ARG A 186 -7.66 2.73 -6.62
C ARG A 186 -6.76 1.55 -6.97
N GLU A 187 -5.75 1.75 -7.83
CA GLU A 187 -4.79 0.70 -8.22
C GLU A 187 -4.01 0.16 -7.00
N THR A 188 -3.53 1.04 -6.11
CA THR A 188 -2.76 0.60 -4.95
C THR A 188 -3.61 -0.14 -3.91
N LEU A 189 -4.85 0.32 -3.65
CA LEU A 189 -5.77 -0.37 -2.75
C LEU A 189 -6.20 -1.73 -3.33
N LYS A 190 -6.42 -1.80 -4.64
CA LYS A 190 -6.67 -3.05 -5.34
C LYS A 190 -5.52 -4.02 -5.14
N ASP A 191 -4.28 -3.61 -5.45
CA ASP A 191 -3.09 -4.43 -5.27
C ASP A 191 -2.98 -4.96 -3.83
N LEU A 192 -3.25 -4.10 -2.85
CA LEU A 192 -3.22 -4.48 -1.44
C LEU A 192 -4.28 -5.53 -1.09
N LEU A 193 -5.51 -5.35 -1.56
CA LEU A 193 -6.61 -6.27 -1.31
C LEU A 193 -6.41 -7.61 -2.04
N GLU A 194 -5.95 -7.59 -3.29
CA GLU A 194 -5.62 -8.79 -4.05
C GLU A 194 -4.45 -9.56 -3.43
N LEU A 195 -3.48 -8.84 -2.86
CA LEU A 195 -2.38 -9.41 -2.11
C LEU A 195 -2.85 -10.22 -0.90
N HIS A 196 -3.93 -9.76 -0.24
CA HIS A 196 -4.58 -10.48 0.86
C HIS A 196 -5.52 -11.60 0.40
N GLY A 197 -5.55 -11.88 -0.92
CA GLY A 197 -6.29 -12.99 -1.51
C GLY A 197 -7.74 -12.66 -1.87
N HIS A 198 -8.15 -11.38 -1.85
CA HIS A 198 -9.48 -10.97 -2.25
C HIS A 198 -9.58 -10.81 -3.78
N ARG A 199 -10.77 -11.00 -4.32
CA ARG A 199 -11.09 -10.63 -5.71
C ARG A 199 -11.63 -9.20 -5.71
N VAL A 200 -11.00 -8.30 -6.47
CA VAL A 200 -11.35 -6.88 -6.47
C VAL A 200 -11.88 -6.45 -7.85
N GLU A 201 -13.04 -5.82 -7.84
CA GLU A 201 -13.58 -5.06 -8.97
C GLU A 201 -13.48 -3.56 -8.65
N GLU A 202 -13.41 -2.72 -9.67
CA GLU A 202 -13.15 -1.30 -9.52
C GLU A 202 -14.26 -0.45 -10.13
N ALA A 203 -14.56 0.67 -9.48
CA ALA A 203 -15.36 1.74 -10.03
C ALA A 203 -14.66 3.09 -9.78
N SER A 204 -14.67 3.97 -10.77
CA SER A 204 -14.06 5.29 -10.68
C SER A 204 -15.03 6.40 -10.26
N ASP A 205 -16.31 6.10 -10.19
CA ASP A 205 -17.37 7.06 -9.88
C ASP A 205 -18.58 6.39 -9.21
N GLY A 206 -19.45 7.22 -8.64
CA GLY A 206 -20.61 6.75 -7.90
C GLY A 206 -21.69 6.06 -8.76
N ARG A 207 -21.81 6.39 -10.04
CA ARG A 207 -22.82 5.77 -10.93
C ARG A 207 -22.40 4.36 -11.30
N ALA A 208 -21.15 4.19 -11.71
CA ALA A 208 -20.57 2.86 -11.95
C ALA A 208 -20.63 1.99 -10.69
N ALA A 209 -20.40 2.59 -9.51
CA ALA A 209 -20.50 1.89 -8.23
C ALA A 209 -21.90 1.30 -8.00
N VAL A 210 -22.97 2.08 -8.16
CA VAL A 210 -24.36 1.60 -8.00
C VAL A 210 -24.66 0.48 -8.98
N GLU A 211 -24.29 0.63 -10.26
CA GLU A 211 -24.51 -0.38 -11.29
C GLU A 211 -23.79 -1.70 -10.97
N LEU A 212 -22.51 -1.62 -10.57
CA LEU A 212 -21.72 -2.81 -10.24
C LEU A 212 -22.20 -3.49 -8.97
N VAL A 213 -22.57 -2.73 -7.92
CA VAL A 213 -23.15 -3.34 -6.71
C VAL A 213 -24.40 -4.15 -7.04
N LEU A 214 -25.31 -3.59 -7.85
CA LEU A 214 -26.58 -4.23 -8.16
C LEU A 214 -26.46 -5.39 -9.15
N SER A 215 -25.53 -5.30 -10.11
CA SER A 215 -25.32 -6.34 -11.12
C SER A 215 -24.43 -7.48 -10.65
N GLN A 216 -23.30 -7.18 -10.00
CA GLN A 216 -22.28 -8.15 -9.59
C GLN A 216 -22.48 -8.67 -8.17
N ARG A 217 -23.21 -7.94 -7.32
CA ARG A 217 -23.50 -8.28 -5.92
C ARG A 217 -22.24 -8.67 -5.14
N PRO A 218 -21.22 -7.79 -5.06
CA PRO A 218 -20.03 -8.07 -4.29
C PRO A 218 -20.41 -8.26 -2.80
N GLN A 219 -19.59 -9.03 -2.08
CA GLN A 219 -19.83 -9.24 -0.65
C GLN A 219 -19.59 -7.96 0.15
N VAL A 220 -18.60 -7.15 -0.28
CA VAL A 220 -18.26 -5.86 0.34
C VAL A 220 -18.04 -4.82 -0.76
N ALA A 221 -18.49 -3.59 -0.53
CA ALA A 221 -18.11 -2.43 -1.32
C ALA A 221 -17.42 -1.41 -0.42
N LEU A 222 -16.16 -1.09 -0.74
CA LEU A 222 -15.39 -0.01 -0.12
C LEU A 222 -15.63 1.24 -0.95
N VAL A 223 -16.27 2.26 -0.39
CA VAL A 223 -16.71 3.43 -1.15
C VAL A 223 -16.12 4.70 -0.55
N ASP A 224 -15.35 5.43 -1.34
CA ASP A 224 -14.95 6.79 -0.94
C ASP A 224 -16.19 7.70 -0.88
N ILE A 225 -16.25 8.49 0.21
CA ILE A 225 -17.31 9.48 0.35
C ILE A 225 -17.11 10.67 -0.58
N GLY A 226 -15.84 11.01 -0.89
CA GLY A 226 -15.44 12.19 -1.64
C GLY A 226 -15.61 12.10 -3.16
N LEU A 227 -16.39 11.16 -3.68
CA LEU A 227 -16.59 10.96 -5.11
C LEU A 227 -17.19 12.20 -5.80
N PRO A 228 -16.76 12.51 -7.03
CA PRO A 228 -17.34 13.58 -7.82
C PRO A 228 -18.76 13.22 -8.29
N GLU A 229 -19.58 14.21 -8.59
CA GLU A 229 -20.95 14.13 -9.10
C GLU A 229 -21.93 13.39 -8.19
N LEU A 230 -21.70 12.12 -7.90
CA LEU A 230 -22.50 11.28 -7.02
C LEU A 230 -21.66 10.84 -5.82
N ASP A 231 -21.78 11.57 -4.70
CA ASP A 231 -21.01 11.29 -3.49
C ASP A 231 -21.34 9.91 -2.88
N GLY A 232 -20.42 9.39 -2.05
CA GLY A 232 -20.58 8.05 -1.48
C GLY A 232 -21.83 7.89 -0.62
N TYR A 233 -22.33 8.94 0.03
CA TYR A 233 -23.59 8.88 0.79
C TYR A 233 -24.77 8.59 -0.13
N LYS A 234 -24.84 9.26 -1.28
CA LYS A 234 -25.90 9.02 -2.27
C LYS A 234 -25.77 7.65 -2.92
N VAL A 235 -24.54 7.18 -3.16
CA VAL A 235 -24.30 5.80 -3.61
C VAL A 235 -24.95 4.82 -2.64
N ALA A 236 -24.69 4.93 -1.33
CA ALA A 236 -25.27 4.05 -0.32
C ALA A 236 -26.80 4.12 -0.31
N GLN A 237 -27.38 5.32 -0.34
CA GLN A 237 -28.84 5.52 -0.37
C GLN A 237 -29.48 4.86 -1.60
N LEU A 238 -28.90 5.05 -2.78
CA LEU A 238 -29.41 4.45 -4.02
C LEU A 238 -29.30 2.91 -4.01
N VAL A 239 -28.19 2.38 -3.52
CA VAL A 239 -28.01 0.93 -3.37
C VAL A 239 -29.06 0.37 -2.41
N ARG A 240 -29.25 0.98 -1.23
CA ARG A 240 -30.24 0.50 -0.24
C ARG A 240 -31.70 0.66 -0.68
N ALA A 241 -32.00 1.65 -1.51
CA ALA A 241 -33.32 1.83 -2.11
C ALA A 241 -33.62 0.83 -3.22
N SER A 242 -32.63 0.14 -3.75
CA SER A 242 -32.75 -0.79 -4.86
C SER A 242 -32.99 -2.22 -4.39
N ALA A 243 -33.71 -3.02 -5.16
CA ALA A 243 -33.96 -4.42 -4.84
C ALA A 243 -32.67 -5.23 -4.81
N GLY A 244 -32.36 -5.85 -3.66
CA GLY A 244 -31.14 -6.63 -3.45
C GLY A 244 -29.92 -5.82 -3.03
N GLY A 245 -30.07 -4.51 -2.77
CA GLY A 245 -28.98 -3.66 -2.30
C GLY A 245 -28.54 -3.90 -0.86
N ASP A 246 -29.29 -4.68 -0.10
CA ASP A 246 -29.00 -5.10 1.28
C ASP A 246 -28.03 -6.30 1.37
N VAL A 247 -27.81 -6.99 0.27
CA VAL A 247 -26.89 -8.15 0.21
C VAL A 247 -25.42 -7.73 0.34
N THR A 248 -25.05 -6.61 -0.27
CA THR A 248 -23.68 -6.09 -0.23
C THR A 248 -23.44 -5.30 1.06
N ARG A 249 -22.33 -5.59 1.76
CA ARG A 249 -21.87 -4.79 2.91
C ARG A 249 -21.18 -3.54 2.40
N LEU A 250 -21.69 -2.37 2.77
CA LEU A 250 -21.13 -1.06 2.37
C LEU A 250 -20.21 -0.52 3.46
N VAL A 251 -18.98 -0.20 3.10
CA VAL A 251 -17.98 0.40 3.99
C VAL A 251 -17.60 1.78 3.45
N ALA A 252 -17.83 2.82 4.24
CA ALA A 252 -17.42 4.18 3.87
C ALA A 252 -15.93 4.40 4.14
N LEU A 253 -15.22 4.98 3.17
CA LEU A 253 -13.88 5.53 3.35
C LEU A 253 -14.01 7.04 3.50
N THR A 254 -13.72 7.59 4.70
CA THR A 254 -13.94 9.00 5.03
C THR A 254 -12.64 9.73 5.29
N GLY A 255 -12.49 10.98 4.82
CA GLY A 255 -11.31 11.82 5.10
C GLY A 255 -11.30 12.46 6.48
N TYR A 256 -12.42 12.47 7.18
CA TYR A 256 -12.57 13.11 8.49
C TYR A 256 -13.18 12.14 9.51
N GLY A 257 -12.52 12.02 10.68
CA GLY A 257 -12.97 11.15 11.77
C GLY A 257 -13.97 11.80 12.75
N HIS A 258 -14.73 12.80 12.29
CA HIS A 258 -15.71 13.43 13.18
C HIS A 258 -16.87 12.49 13.50
N PRO A 259 -17.40 12.52 14.75
CA PRO A 259 -18.57 11.71 15.11
C PRO A 259 -19.79 11.92 14.20
N GLU A 260 -19.90 13.10 13.59
CA GLU A 260 -20.96 13.45 12.64
C GLU A 260 -20.83 12.69 11.32
N ASP A 261 -19.61 12.48 10.81
CA ASP A 261 -19.39 11.75 9.56
C ASP A 261 -19.77 10.27 9.72
N ARG A 262 -19.43 9.71 10.88
CA ARG A 262 -19.84 8.33 11.22
C ARG A 262 -21.36 8.19 11.25
N ARG A 263 -22.05 9.13 11.90
CA ARG A 263 -23.51 9.13 11.97
C ARG A 263 -24.13 9.24 10.57
N ARG A 264 -23.64 10.18 9.75
CA ARG A 264 -24.10 10.35 8.37
C ARG A 264 -23.90 9.10 7.52
N ALA A 265 -22.76 8.42 7.66
CA ALA A 265 -22.51 7.18 6.95
C ALA A 265 -23.53 6.09 7.32
N LEU A 266 -23.80 5.90 8.61
CA LEU A 266 -24.81 4.94 9.08
C LEU A 266 -26.20 5.32 8.61
N GLU A 267 -26.60 6.59 8.71
CA GLU A 267 -27.90 7.12 8.24
C GLU A 267 -28.07 6.97 6.72
N ALA A 268 -26.97 7.05 5.94
CA ALA A 268 -26.98 6.81 4.52
C ALA A 268 -27.08 5.33 4.14
N GLY A 269 -26.88 4.41 5.08
CA GLY A 269 -27.01 2.97 4.86
C GLY A 269 -25.70 2.20 4.76
N PHE A 270 -24.56 2.79 5.17
CA PHE A 270 -23.31 2.05 5.32
C PHE A 270 -23.35 1.13 6.55
N ASP A 271 -22.78 -0.07 6.42
CA ASP A 271 -22.65 -1.05 7.51
C ASP A 271 -21.45 -0.74 8.43
N ALA A 272 -20.41 -0.11 7.87
CA ALA A 272 -19.20 0.30 8.59
C ALA A 272 -18.57 1.54 7.96
N HIS A 273 -17.64 2.13 8.67
CA HIS A 273 -16.84 3.23 8.16
C HIS A 273 -15.38 3.04 8.58
N LEU A 274 -14.47 3.53 7.74
CA LEU A 274 -13.03 3.62 7.98
C LEU A 274 -12.62 5.08 7.76
N VAL A 275 -11.82 5.59 8.67
CA VAL A 275 -11.31 6.97 8.59
C VAL A 275 -9.95 6.94 7.92
N LYS A 276 -9.77 7.70 6.85
CA LYS A 276 -8.46 7.90 6.23
C LYS A 276 -7.56 8.75 7.17
N PRO A 277 -6.34 8.32 7.51
CA PRO A 277 -5.63 7.15 6.99
C PRO A 277 -6.10 5.82 7.61
N VAL A 278 -6.32 4.82 6.78
CA VAL A 278 -6.76 3.47 7.19
C VAL A 278 -5.54 2.59 7.42
N SER A 279 -5.47 1.89 8.55
CA SER A 279 -4.45 0.85 8.73
C SER A 279 -4.86 -0.46 8.04
N SER A 280 -3.90 -1.27 7.60
CA SER A 280 -4.21 -2.61 7.08
C SER A 280 -4.88 -3.50 8.13
N GLU A 281 -4.60 -3.24 9.42
CA GLU A 281 -5.23 -3.92 10.55
C GLU A 281 -6.70 -3.53 10.68
N ASP A 282 -7.03 -2.22 10.61
CA ASP A 282 -8.42 -1.74 10.69
C ASP A 282 -9.24 -2.24 9.49
N LEU A 283 -8.67 -2.21 8.28
CA LEU A 283 -9.30 -2.75 7.08
C LEU A 283 -9.61 -4.23 7.25
N SER A 284 -8.62 -5.03 7.65
CA SER A 284 -8.77 -6.46 7.90
C SER A 284 -9.79 -6.75 9.00
N LEU A 285 -9.79 -5.97 10.07
CA LEU A 285 -10.73 -6.10 11.18
C LEU A 285 -12.17 -5.82 10.76
N VAL A 286 -12.39 -4.77 9.97
CA VAL A 286 -13.73 -4.42 9.45
C VAL A 286 -14.22 -5.49 8.48
N LEU A 287 -13.39 -5.93 7.52
CA LEU A 287 -13.74 -7.01 6.59
C LEU A 287 -14.12 -8.28 7.34
N LYS A 288 -13.35 -8.66 8.37
CA LYS A 288 -13.63 -9.83 9.20
C LYS A 288 -14.95 -9.70 9.95
N LYS A 289 -15.24 -8.56 10.59
CA LYS A 289 -16.48 -8.33 11.33
C LYS A 289 -17.71 -8.44 10.43
N LEU A 290 -17.64 -7.89 9.22
CA LEU A 290 -18.76 -7.87 8.28
C LEU A 290 -19.05 -9.25 7.67
N THR A 291 -18.06 -10.13 7.62
CA THR A 291 -18.19 -11.46 7.02
C THR A 291 -18.43 -12.58 8.05
N THR A 292 -18.19 -12.32 9.34
CA THR A 292 -18.44 -13.31 10.42
C THR A 292 -19.85 -13.18 11.01
N ALA A 293 -20.61 -12.15 10.64
CA ALA A 293 -21.96 -11.87 11.14
C ALA A 293 -23.08 -12.48 10.25
N VAL A 294 -22.81 -13.60 9.57
CA VAL A 294 -23.79 -14.42 8.80
C VAL A 294 -24.01 -15.75 9.48
#